data_430f394dafd6d211bc10827a9df1faf8
#
_entry.id   430f394dafd6d211bc10827a9df1faf8
#
_cell.length_a   1.000
_cell.length_b   1.000
_cell.length_c   1.000
_cell.angle_alpha   90.00
_cell.angle_beta   90.00
_cell.angle_gamma   90.00
#
_symmetry.space_group_name_H-M   'P 1'
#
loop_
_entity.id
_entity.type
_entity.pdbx_description
1 polymer ?
#
loop_
_entity_poly.entity_id
_entity_poly.type
_entity_poly.pdbx_seq_one_letter_code
_entity_poly.pdbx_strand_id
1 'polypeptide(L)'
;MTAIALICMLSFQSIASLTSKSIDFLSNPEIYVAASGFILLFFVFFLYFRKRAITVSQALWVGYLLGISIVEEIAFRLAMPLLLAGVATNLFAILISNLLFAGIHYFTLRWKPIPCLFTFLGGLGFARLLDNSENIVLVILVHWFVTFLNTPVPPSLRTN
;
A
#
# COMPACT_ATOMS: atom_id res chain seq x y z
N MET A 1 8.88 -10.22 -2.00
CA MET A 1 7.56 -9.57 -1.85
C MET A 1 6.83 -9.42 -3.17
N THR A 2 7.42 -8.78 -4.18
CA THR A 2 6.81 -8.53 -5.49
C THR A 2 6.34 -9.80 -6.22
N ALA A 3 7.05 -10.93 -6.13
CA ALA A 3 6.70 -12.16 -6.83
C ALA A 3 5.38 -12.79 -6.34
N ILE A 4 5.15 -12.85 -5.02
CA ILE A 4 3.92 -13.41 -4.46
C ILE A 4 2.72 -12.50 -4.76
N ALA A 5 2.90 -11.18 -4.67
CA ALA A 5 1.88 -10.21 -5.03
C ALA A 5 1.53 -10.30 -6.54
N LEU A 6 2.53 -10.46 -7.42
CA LEU A 6 2.33 -10.67 -8.85
C LEU A 6 1.59 -11.98 -9.16
N ILE A 7 1.90 -13.08 -8.45
CA ILE A 7 1.21 -14.37 -8.64
C ILE A 7 -0.27 -14.23 -8.23
N CYS A 8 -0.57 -13.51 -7.14
CA CYS A 8 -1.95 -13.21 -6.74
C CYS A 8 -2.69 -12.34 -7.78
N MET A 9 -1.99 -11.45 -8.48
CA MET A 9 -2.57 -10.62 -9.55
C MET A 9 -2.87 -11.39 -10.85
N LEU A 10 -2.18 -12.50 -11.10
CA LEU A 10 -2.31 -13.28 -12.35
C LEU A 10 -3.48 -14.26 -12.34
N SER A 11 -4.25 -14.39 -11.28
CA SER A 11 -5.46 -15.22 -11.26
C SER A 11 -6.60 -14.50 -12.00
N PHE A 12 -6.93 -15.00 -13.19
CA PHE A 12 -7.82 -14.38 -14.19
C PHE A 12 -9.25 -14.05 -13.72
N GLN A 13 -9.79 -14.68 -12.69
CA GLN A 13 -11.13 -14.40 -12.17
C GLN A 13 -11.23 -13.13 -11.32
N SER A 14 -10.11 -12.61 -10.84
CA SER A 14 -10.05 -11.43 -9.97
C SER A 14 -10.12 -10.09 -10.71
N ILE A 15 -9.78 -10.05 -12.02
CA ILE A 15 -9.60 -8.79 -12.75
C ILE A 15 -10.92 -8.06 -12.98
N ALA A 16 -12.00 -8.78 -13.27
CA ALA A 16 -13.31 -8.15 -13.53
C ALA A 16 -13.93 -7.48 -12.29
N SER A 17 -13.69 -8.05 -11.08
CA SER A 17 -14.17 -7.45 -9.83
C SER A 17 -13.23 -6.33 -9.31
N LEU A 18 -11.94 -6.38 -9.68
CA LEU A 18 -10.98 -5.31 -9.43
C LEU A 18 -11.36 -4.03 -10.19
N THR A 19 -11.84 -4.18 -11.43
CA THR A 19 -12.26 -3.05 -12.27
C THR A 19 -13.52 -2.36 -11.76
N SER A 20 -14.48 -3.09 -11.16
CA SER A 20 -15.73 -2.48 -10.68
C SER A 20 -15.54 -1.55 -9.48
N LYS A 21 -14.61 -1.85 -8.58
CA LYS A 21 -14.29 -1.00 -7.41
C LYS A 21 -13.32 0.15 -7.71
N SER A 22 -12.75 0.19 -8.91
CA SER A 22 -11.81 1.23 -9.35
C SER A 22 -12.44 2.26 -10.30
N ILE A 23 -13.72 2.10 -10.64
CA ILE A 23 -14.41 2.94 -11.65
C ILE A 23 -14.52 4.41 -11.20
N ASP A 24 -14.59 4.68 -9.90
CA ASP A 24 -14.60 6.05 -9.37
C ASP A 24 -13.34 6.86 -9.73
N PHE A 25 -12.19 6.21 -9.87
CA PHE A 25 -10.96 6.87 -10.34
C PHE A 25 -11.13 7.47 -11.75
N LEU A 26 -11.84 6.76 -12.63
CA LEU A 26 -12.08 7.20 -14.00
C LEU A 26 -13.12 8.33 -14.07
N SER A 27 -13.99 8.45 -13.05
CA SER A 27 -15.03 9.47 -13.01
C SER A 27 -14.51 10.86 -12.64
N ASN A 28 -13.53 10.94 -11.73
CA ASN A 28 -12.99 12.20 -11.22
C ASN A 28 -11.46 12.14 -11.05
N PRO A 29 -10.68 11.99 -12.12
CA PRO A 29 -9.22 11.81 -12.04
C PRO A 29 -8.51 13.03 -11.44
N GLU A 30 -9.04 14.22 -11.60
CA GLU A 30 -8.46 15.46 -11.08
C GLU A 30 -8.33 15.46 -9.55
N ILE A 31 -9.25 14.84 -8.82
CA ILE A 31 -9.18 14.76 -7.35
C ILE A 31 -7.94 13.95 -6.92
N TYR A 32 -7.67 12.85 -7.60
CA TYR A 32 -6.51 11.99 -7.27
C TYR A 32 -5.19 12.62 -7.71
N VAL A 33 -5.20 13.33 -8.83
CA VAL A 33 -4.04 14.12 -9.28
C VAL A 33 -3.73 15.24 -8.28
N ALA A 34 -4.75 15.97 -7.83
CA ALA A 34 -4.60 17.02 -6.82
C ALA A 34 -4.13 16.43 -5.47
N ALA A 35 -4.72 15.32 -5.02
CA ALA A 35 -4.31 14.63 -3.79
C ALA A 35 -2.86 14.13 -3.87
N SER A 36 -2.46 13.54 -4.99
CA SER A 36 -1.08 13.12 -5.23
C SER A 36 -0.11 14.29 -5.21
N GLY A 37 -0.48 15.42 -5.86
CA GLY A 37 0.30 16.65 -5.85
C GLY A 37 0.47 17.21 -4.43
N PHE A 38 -0.60 17.21 -3.64
CA PHE A 38 -0.55 17.64 -2.23
C PHE A 38 0.36 16.73 -1.39
N ILE A 39 0.28 15.42 -1.56
CA ILE A 39 1.16 14.45 -0.90
C ILE A 39 2.62 14.69 -1.27
N LEU A 40 2.92 14.88 -2.55
CA LEU A 40 4.28 15.16 -3.01
C LEU A 40 4.81 16.48 -2.45
N LEU A 41 3.99 17.52 -2.42
CA LEU A 41 4.33 18.80 -1.82
C LEU A 41 4.65 18.65 -0.32
N PHE A 42 3.83 17.85 0.39
CA PHE A 42 4.08 17.53 1.78
C PHE A 42 5.43 16.78 1.95
N PHE A 43 5.75 15.81 1.08
CA PHE A 43 7.01 15.08 1.14
C PHE A 43 8.21 16.01 0.95
N VAL A 44 8.15 16.92 -0.03
CA VAL A 44 9.17 17.95 -0.25
C VAL A 44 9.36 18.80 1.01
N PHE A 45 8.25 19.27 1.58
CA PHE A 45 8.26 20.10 2.78
C PHE A 45 8.83 19.35 3.99
N PHE A 46 8.41 18.09 4.18
CA PHE A 46 8.92 17.22 5.24
C PHE A 46 10.43 17.01 5.13
N LEU A 47 10.95 16.72 3.94
CA LEU A 47 12.38 16.55 3.69
C LEU A 47 13.15 17.85 3.94
N TYR A 48 12.60 18.99 3.50
CA TYR A 48 13.17 20.30 3.72
C TYR A 48 13.34 20.59 5.23
N PHE A 49 12.29 20.41 6.04
CA PHE A 49 12.37 20.59 7.50
C PHE A 49 13.34 19.61 8.17
N ARG A 50 13.48 18.42 7.64
CA ARG A 50 14.45 17.42 8.10
C ARG A 50 15.87 17.70 7.58
N LYS A 51 16.09 18.83 6.90
CA LYS A 51 17.38 19.21 6.29
C LYS A 51 17.97 18.11 5.40
N ARG A 52 17.11 17.40 4.66
CA ARG A 52 17.51 16.33 3.74
C ARG A 52 17.52 16.87 2.31
N ALA A 53 18.59 16.54 1.57
CA ALA A 53 18.71 16.94 0.18
C ALA A 53 17.66 16.22 -0.69
N ILE A 54 17.01 16.96 -1.59
CA ILE A 54 16.11 16.40 -2.61
C ILE A 54 16.98 16.01 -3.80
N THR A 55 17.33 14.73 -3.87
CA THR A 55 18.17 14.16 -4.92
C THR A 55 17.35 13.29 -5.86
N VAL A 56 17.90 12.95 -7.02
CA VAL A 56 17.27 11.97 -7.93
C VAL A 56 17.02 10.62 -7.23
N SER A 57 17.97 10.17 -6.39
CA SER A 57 17.80 8.96 -5.58
C SER A 57 16.61 9.07 -4.63
N GLN A 58 16.37 10.23 -4.04
CA GLN A 58 15.21 10.49 -3.18
C GLN A 58 13.90 10.48 -3.99
N ALA A 59 13.88 11.07 -5.18
CA ALA A 59 12.70 11.04 -6.05
C ALA A 59 12.37 9.62 -6.51
N LEU A 60 13.38 8.84 -6.93
CA LEU A 60 13.20 7.42 -7.28
C LEU A 60 12.70 6.60 -6.09
N TRP A 61 13.17 6.90 -4.87
CA TRP A 61 12.70 6.24 -3.66
C TRP A 61 11.21 6.51 -3.40
N VAL A 62 10.78 7.75 -3.52
CA VAL A 62 9.36 8.14 -3.38
C VAL A 62 8.49 7.40 -4.42
N GLY A 63 8.93 7.32 -5.68
CA GLY A 63 8.26 6.55 -6.72
C GLY A 63 8.24 5.04 -6.43
N TYR A 64 9.33 4.49 -5.91
CA TYR A 64 9.42 3.09 -5.48
C TYR A 64 8.42 2.77 -4.35
N LEU A 65 8.29 3.67 -3.36
CA LEU A 65 7.31 3.50 -2.28
C LEU A 65 5.86 3.53 -2.82
N LEU A 66 5.56 4.38 -3.80
CA LEU A 66 4.26 4.35 -4.48
C LEU A 66 4.03 3.01 -5.18
N GLY A 67 5.01 2.54 -5.95
CA GLY A 67 4.92 1.25 -6.64
C GLY A 67 4.67 0.08 -5.68
N ILE A 68 5.36 0.04 -4.54
CA ILE A 68 5.12 -0.97 -3.49
C ILE A 68 3.71 -0.83 -2.93
N SER A 69 3.26 0.38 -2.58
CA SER A 69 1.90 0.60 -2.05
C SER A 69 0.83 0.12 -3.03
N ILE A 70 0.98 0.37 -4.34
CA ILE A 70 0.06 -0.14 -5.38
C ILE A 70 0.01 -1.67 -5.34
N VAL A 71 1.17 -2.32 -5.40
CA VAL A 71 1.27 -3.79 -5.46
C VAL A 71 0.70 -4.43 -4.20
N GLU A 72 1.03 -3.89 -3.02
CA GLU A 72 0.59 -4.44 -1.75
C GLU A 72 -0.92 -4.26 -1.54
N GLU A 73 -1.49 -3.09 -1.88
CA GLU A 73 -2.92 -2.87 -1.73
C GLU A 73 -3.74 -3.74 -2.70
N ILE A 74 -3.34 -3.85 -3.97
CA ILE A 74 -4.01 -4.74 -4.91
C ILE A 74 -3.90 -6.20 -4.45
N ALA A 75 -2.73 -6.65 -4.01
CA ALA A 75 -2.53 -8.03 -3.59
C ALA A 75 -3.32 -8.40 -2.32
N PHE A 76 -3.23 -7.56 -1.28
CA PHE A 76 -3.74 -7.93 0.05
C PHE A 76 -5.10 -7.34 0.38
N ARG A 77 -5.61 -6.33 -0.34
CA ARG A 77 -6.94 -5.75 -0.13
C ARG A 77 -7.97 -6.20 -1.16
N LEU A 78 -7.51 -6.59 -2.35
CA LEU A 78 -8.41 -7.05 -3.41
C LEU A 78 -8.20 -8.52 -3.75
N ALA A 79 -7.02 -8.90 -4.27
CA ALA A 79 -6.80 -10.23 -4.82
C ALA A 79 -6.90 -11.33 -3.75
N MET A 80 -6.22 -11.19 -2.62
CA MET A 80 -6.22 -12.24 -1.58
C MET A 80 -7.61 -12.44 -0.93
N PRO A 81 -8.36 -11.41 -0.50
CA PRO A 81 -9.71 -11.59 -0.01
C PRO A 81 -10.65 -12.21 -1.04
N LEU A 82 -10.53 -11.86 -2.33
CA LEU A 82 -11.34 -12.45 -3.41
C LEU A 82 -11.04 -13.94 -3.61
N LEU A 83 -9.77 -14.35 -3.56
CA LEU A 83 -9.39 -15.76 -3.64
C LEU A 83 -9.94 -16.58 -2.47
N LEU A 84 -10.09 -15.97 -1.31
CA LEU A 84 -10.61 -16.61 -0.11
C LEU A 84 -12.14 -16.56 0.00
N ALA A 85 -12.82 -15.68 -0.74
CA ALA A 85 -14.27 -15.47 -0.64
C ALA A 85 -15.12 -16.73 -0.93
N GLY A 86 -14.57 -17.69 -1.71
CA GLY A 86 -15.23 -18.97 -1.99
C GLY A 86 -15.17 -20.01 -0.87
N VAL A 87 -14.26 -19.82 0.11
CA VAL A 87 -13.97 -20.83 1.15
C VAL A 87 -14.04 -20.26 2.58
N ALA A 88 -14.16 -18.94 2.72
CA ALA A 88 -14.17 -18.24 4.01
C ALA A 88 -15.18 -17.09 4.03
N THR A 89 -15.63 -16.71 5.23
CA THR A 89 -16.40 -15.47 5.40
C THR A 89 -15.53 -14.25 5.07
N ASN A 90 -16.14 -13.14 4.64
CA ASN A 90 -15.41 -11.91 4.31
C ASN A 90 -14.47 -11.45 5.45
N LEU A 91 -14.96 -11.49 6.69
CA LEU A 91 -14.16 -11.13 7.85
C LEU A 91 -12.92 -12.02 7.98
N PHE A 92 -13.08 -13.33 7.83
CA PHE A 92 -11.98 -14.28 7.95
C PHE A 92 -10.99 -14.13 6.79
N ALA A 93 -11.46 -13.88 5.58
CA ALA A 93 -10.62 -13.59 4.41
C ALA A 93 -9.77 -12.33 4.63
N ILE A 94 -10.36 -11.25 5.16
CA ILE A 94 -9.65 -10.01 5.51
C ILE A 94 -8.61 -10.27 6.59
N LEU A 95 -8.95 -11.00 7.65
CA LEU A 95 -8.02 -11.31 8.75
C LEU A 95 -6.82 -12.12 8.25
N ILE A 96 -7.05 -13.18 7.47
CA ILE A 96 -5.97 -14.00 6.88
C ILE A 96 -5.10 -13.15 5.95
N SER A 97 -5.69 -12.37 5.07
CA SER A 97 -4.94 -11.51 4.15
C SER A 97 -4.02 -10.55 4.90
N ASN A 98 -4.51 -9.91 5.96
CA ASN A 98 -3.70 -9.01 6.77
C ASN A 98 -2.64 -9.72 7.60
N LEU A 99 -2.93 -10.94 8.07
CA LEU A 99 -1.94 -11.76 8.77
C LEU A 99 -0.79 -12.16 7.83
N LEU A 100 -1.11 -12.55 6.59
CA LEU A 100 -0.11 -12.84 5.56
C LEU A 100 0.69 -11.59 5.19
N PHE A 101 0.03 -10.44 5.06
CA PHE A 101 0.69 -9.16 4.83
C PHE A 101 1.73 -8.83 5.92
N ALA A 102 1.34 -8.93 7.18
CA ALA A 102 2.25 -8.74 8.31
C ALA A 102 3.34 -9.83 8.38
N GLY A 103 2.97 -11.08 8.12
CA GLY A 103 3.88 -12.23 8.10
C GLY A 103 4.99 -12.09 7.06
N ILE A 104 4.67 -11.61 5.86
CA ILE A 104 5.68 -11.35 4.83
C ILE A 104 6.73 -10.35 5.33
N HIS A 105 6.34 -9.30 6.04
CA HIS A 105 7.29 -8.34 6.61
C HIS A 105 8.21 -8.98 7.67
N TYR A 106 7.66 -9.88 8.47
CA TYR A 106 8.44 -10.64 9.44
C TYR A 106 9.50 -11.53 8.75
N PHE A 107 9.08 -12.34 7.77
CA PHE A 107 9.97 -13.32 7.14
C PHE A 107 10.94 -12.72 6.13
N THR A 108 10.51 -11.74 5.33
CA THR A 108 11.34 -11.17 4.24
C THR A 108 12.18 -10.00 4.69
N LEU A 109 11.63 -9.11 5.50
CA LEU A 109 12.33 -7.91 5.98
C LEU A 109 12.95 -8.12 7.36
N ARG A 110 12.71 -9.28 7.97
CA ARG A 110 13.18 -9.63 9.32
C ARG A 110 12.81 -8.59 10.37
N TRP A 111 11.61 -8.04 10.24
CA TRP A 111 11.11 -7.09 11.21
C TRP A 111 10.84 -7.77 12.55
N LYS A 112 10.97 -7.00 13.63
CA LYS A 112 10.60 -7.46 14.97
C LYS A 112 9.07 -7.70 15.05
N PRO A 113 8.58 -8.55 15.97
CA PRO A 113 7.14 -8.84 16.09
C PRO A 113 6.25 -7.61 16.32
N ILE A 114 6.73 -6.63 17.10
CA ILE A 114 5.96 -5.41 17.40
C ILE A 114 5.68 -4.57 16.15
N PRO A 115 6.65 -4.20 15.29
CA PRO A 115 6.38 -3.58 13.99
C PRO A 115 5.41 -4.40 13.11
N CYS A 116 5.53 -5.75 13.10
CA CYS A 116 4.62 -6.60 12.34
C CYS A 116 3.18 -6.53 12.88
N LEU A 117 3.00 -6.42 14.21
CA LEU A 117 1.69 -6.20 14.80
C LEU A 117 1.10 -4.85 14.35
N PHE A 118 1.88 -3.78 14.33
CA PHE A 118 1.41 -2.49 13.81
C PHE A 118 1.10 -2.56 12.31
N THR A 119 1.87 -3.32 11.52
CA THR A 119 1.57 -3.57 10.10
C THR A 119 0.26 -4.33 9.94
N PHE A 120 -0.01 -5.33 10.80
CA PHE A 120 -1.29 -6.05 10.82
C PHE A 120 -2.46 -5.11 11.13
N LEU A 121 -2.36 -4.31 12.20
CA LEU A 121 -3.41 -3.37 12.61
C LEU A 121 -3.62 -2.26 11.56
N GLY A 122 -2.54 -1.72 10.99
CA GLY A 122 -2.60 -0.76 9.89
C GLY A 122 -3.27 -1.36 8.65
N GLY A 123 -2.95 -2.62 8.36
CA GLY A 123 -3.59 -3.37 7.29
C GLY A 123 -5.09 -3.54 7.48
N LEU A 124 -5.56 -3.82 8.69
CA LEU A 124 -7.00 -3.85 9.02
C LEU A 124 -7.63 -2.45 8.84
N GLY A 125 -6.91 -1.39 9.23
CA GLY A 125 -7.34 -0.01 8.99
C GLY A 125 -7.53 0.30 7.50
N PHE A 126 -6.61 -0.14 6.64
CA PHE A 126 -6.72 0.01 5.18
C PHE A 126 -7.85 -0.84 4.59
N ALA A 127 -8.06 -2.08 5.08
CA ALA A 127 -9.20 -2.89 4.68
C ALA A 127 -10.52 -2.21 5.05
N ARG A 128 -10.62 -1.61 6.24
CA ARG A 128 -11.79 -0.83 6.68
C ARG A 128 -11.98 0.44 5.86
N LEU A 129 -10.89 1.13 5.51
CA LEU A 129 -10.94 2.31 4.65
C LEU A 129 -11.47 1.93 3.27
N LEU A 130 -11.00 0.82 2.68
CA LEU A 130 -11.51 0.31 1.42
C LEU A 130 -12.99 -0.05 1.49
N ASP A 131 -13.42 -0.74 2.54
CA ASP A 131 -14.81 -1.15 2.76
C ASP A 131 -15.76 0.07 2.83
N ASN A 132 -15.33 1.13 3.54
CA ASN A 132 -16.13 2.33 3.71
C ASN A 132 -16.13 3.26 2.49
N SER A 133 -15.00 3.35 1.77
CA SER A 133 -14.84 4.29 0.65
C SER A 133 -15.10 3.66 -0.72
N GLU A 134 -15.05 2.33 -0.80
CA GLU A 134 -15.06 1.53 -2.04
C GLU A 134 -13.99 1.98 -3.07
N ASN A 135 -12.96 2.67 -2.59
CA ASN A 135 -11.99 3.40 -3.41
C ASN A 135 -10.57 2.93 -3.13
N ILE A 136 -10.05 2.01 -3.96
CA ILE A 136 -8.70 1.47 -3.81
C ILE A 136 -7.61 2.53 -4.01
N VAL A 137 -7.85 3.54 -4.86
CA VAL A 137 -6.86 4.59 -5.13
C VAL A 137 -6.64 5.43 -3.87
N LEU A 138 -7.71 5.75 -3.14
CA LEU A 138 -7.61 6.44 -1.86
C LEU A 138 -6.74 5.63 -0.88
N VAL A 139 -6.98 4.32 -0.78
CA VAL A 139 -6.21 3.44 0.12
C VAL A 139 -4.74 3.41 -0.27
N ILE A 140 -4.43 3.31 -1.57
CA ILE A 140 -3.06 3.37 -2.10
C ILE A 140 -2.37 4.70 -1.72
N LEU A 141 -3.05 5.82 -1.88
CA LEU A 141 -2.49 7.14 -1.54
C LEU A 141 -2.20 7.27 -0.04
N VAL A 142 -3.13 6.80 0.81
CA VAL A 142 -2.94 6.81 2.27
C VAL A 142 -1.79 5.86 2.66
N HIS A 143 -1.72 4.66 2.05
CA HIS A 143 -0.62 3.73 2.29
C HIS A 143 0.73 4.33 1.87
N TRP A 144 0.82 4.92 0.69
CA TRP A 144 2.01 5.60 0.21
C TRP A 144 2.49 6.68 1.17
N PHE A 145 1.55 7.51 1.65
CA PHE A 145 1.84 8.56 2.64
C PHE A 145 2.41 7.97 3.95
N VAL A 146 1.76 6.95 4.50
CA VAL A 146 2.20 6.29 5.74
C VAL A 146 3.55 5.61 5.56
N THR A 147 3.77 4.94 4.42
CA THR A 147 5.04 4.26 4.11
C THR A 147 6.18 5.26 3.99
N PHE A 148 5.94 6.43 3.36
CA PHE A 148 6.92 7.49 3.32
C PHE A 148 7.26 8.04 4.72
N LEU A 149 6.28 8.26 5.58
CA LEU A 149 6.55 8.71 6.96
C LEU A 149 7.42 7.72 7.74
N ASN A 150 7.22 6.42 7.54
CA ASN A 150 8.00 5.37 8.18
C ASN A 150 9.42 5.22 7.58
N THR A 151 9.55 5.46 6.27
CA THR A 151 10.81 5.24 5.53
C THR A 151 11.08 6.41 4.56
N PRO A 152 11.30 7.64 5.08
CA PRO A 152 11.36 8.84 4.24
C PRO A 152 12.63 8.92 3.37
N VAL A 153 13.67 8.15 3.68
CA VAL A 153 14.93 8.14 2.92
C VAL A 153 15.33 6.73 2.50
N PRO A 154 15.93 6.58 1.31
CA PRO A 154 16.40 5.29 0.83
C PRO A 154 17.48 4.71 1.76
N PRO A 155 17.60 3.37 1.85
CA PRO A 155 18.60 2.70 2.69
C PRO A 155 20.03 3.17 2.44
N SER A 156 20.39 3.48 1.19
CA SER A 156 21.70 3.98 0.78
C SER A 156 22.05 5.36 1.36
N LEU A 157 21.07 6.13 1.78
CA LEU A 157 21.24 7.48 2.37
C LEU A 157 20.98 7.50 3.89
N ARG A 158 20.74 6.34 4.50
CA ARG A 158 20.66 6.23 5.96
C ARG A 158 22.09 6.23 6.51
N THR A 159 22.54 7.35 7.04
CA THR A 159 23.76 7.37 7.87
C THR A 159 23.47 6.61 9.16
N ASN A 160 24.29 5.63 9.45
CA ASN A 160 24.31 4.93 10.75
C ASN A 160 24.56 5.93 11.89
#